data_787e4400b3bb603bd69a7749e3b7fcb6
#
_entry.id   787e4400b3bb603bd69a7749e3b7fcb6
#
_cell.length_a   1.000
_cell.length_b   1.000
_cell.length_c   1.000
_cell.angle_alpha   90.00
_cell.angle_beta   90.00
_cell.angle_gamma   90.00
#
_symmetry.space_group_name_H-M   'P 1'
#
loop_
_entity.id
_entity.type
_entity.pdbx_description
1 polymer ?
#
loop_
_entity_poly.entity_id
_entity_poly.type
_entity_poly.pdbx_seq_one_letter_code
_entity_poly.pdbx_strand_id
1 'polypeptide(L)'
;MREAAARPPRAGWARNRAVAAFIAMATVIGLAGVIGGAGDASARIGGTQIGKQEFWVNGCGMPNVKVRAWKRPGNYKTAILLDGMRAQYDYSGWEINTNVQEMVRSGVNVVEPIGGPASFYTNWDAPSNFNNQPYRYMWDCVITNTLVRELDRRGFRVGASRKYAIAGLSSGGNAALVIAAQNRHNFDRAASLSGYNFLNAPGMRTALRLAMFDVDPKPWNIDAMWGPPWSPRWFANDPFMNINRMHGMKVFIGSGNGLFGQYNSLPNVFDDLFKGSTLEVLAFTQAKAFEAAALVQGLPLMTYYSNGTHAWGYWQDMLWNAKNRGFFR
;
A
#
# COMPACT_ATOMS: atom_id res chain seq x y z
N MET A 1 43.53 -59.00 -10.90
CA MET A 1 42.50 -58.28 -11.73
C MET A 1 41.27 -58.12 -10.92
N ARG A 2 40.99 -56.94 -10.42
CA ARG A 2 39.68 -56.55 -9.81
C ARG A 2 39.18 -55.32 -10.52
N GLU A 3 38.08 -55.45 -11.20
CA GLU A 3 37.37 -54.42 -11.92
C GLU A 3 36.75 -53.42 -10.94
N ALA A 4 37.03 -52.13 -11.17
CA ALA A 4 36.45 -51.04 -10.41
C ALA A 4 35.12 -50.62 -11.05
N ALA A 5 34.00 -50.81 -10.34
CA ALA A 5 32.69 -50.38 -10.74
C ALA A 5 32.53 -48.84 -10.66
N ALA A 6 32.18 -48.21 -11.77
CA ALA A 6 31.91 -46.79 -11.89
C ALA A 6 30.56 -46.43 -11.18
N ARG A 7 30.56 -45.37 -10.36
CA ARG A 7 29.34 -44.80 -9.76
C ARG A 7 28.63 -43.87 -10.76
N PRO A 8 27.28 -43.87 -10.82
CA PRO A 8 26.54 -42.95 -11.67
C PRO A 8 26.57 -41.53 -11.11
N PRO A 9 26.42 -40.50 -11.94
CA PRO A 9 26.46 -39.09 -11.50
C PRO A 9 25.17 -38.69 -10.76
N ARG A 10 25.31 -37.92 -9.70
CA ARG A 10 24.23 -37.37 -8.88
C ARG A 10 23.47 -36.30 -9.67
N ALA A 11 22.25 -36.62 -10.10
CA ALA A 11 21.27 -35.66 -10.61
C ALA A 11 20.58 -34.96 -9.42
N GLY A 12 21.06 -33.80 -9.03
CA GLY A 12 20.45 -33.07 -7.90
C GLY A 12 20.67 -31.55 -7.89
N TRP A 13 21.54 -31.03 -8.72
CA TRP A 13 21.98 -29.63 -8.62
C TRP A 13 21.40 -28.68 -9.67
N ALA A 14 20.70 -29.17 -10.68
CA ALA A 14 20.19 -28.32 -11.77
C ALA A 14 18.85 -27.64 -11.45
N ARG A 15 18.04 -28.21 -10.53
CA ARG A 15 16.70 -27.66 -10.25
C ARG A 15 16.70 -26.41 -9.34
N ASN A 16 17.72 -26.25 -8.47
CA ASN A 16 17.76 -25.11 -7.56
C ASN A 16 18.38 -23.83 -8.17
N ARG A 17 19.08 -23.95 -9.30
CA ARG A 17 19.65 -22.77 -9.98
C ARG A 17 18.61 -22.00 -10.81
N ALA A 18 17.59 -22.66 -11.33
CA ALA A 18 16.56 -22.02 -12.15
C ALA A 18 15.62 -21.13 -11.32
N VAL A 19 15.30 -21.54 -10.09
CA VAL A 19 14.42 -20.74 -9.20
C VAL A 19 15.15 -19.52 -8.64
N ALA A 20 16.46 -19.64 -8.35
CA ALA A 20 17.27 -18.52 -7.89
C ALA A 20 17.54 -17.48 -9.00
N ALA A 21 17.64 -17.92 -10.27
CA ALA A 21 17.84 -17.04 -11.41
C ALA A 21 16.58 -16.21 -11.74
N PHE A 22 15.38 -16.75 -11.54
CA PHE A 22 14.12 -16.01 -11.77
C PHE A 22 13.90 -14.90 -10.74
N ILE A 23 14.28 -15.10 -9.49
CA ILE A 23 14.17 -14.07 -8.43
C ILE A 23 15.24 -12.99 -8.62
N ALA A 24 16.44 -13.33 -9.08
CA ALA A 24 17.51 -12.35 -9.34
C ALA A 24 17.22 -11.48 -10.58
N MET A 25 16.53 -12.01 -11.59
CA MET A 25 16.22 -11.27 -12.83
C MET A 25 15.11 -10.23 -12.63
N ALA A 26 14.18 -10.45 -11.70
CA ALA A 26 13.13 -9.48 -11.37
C ALA A 26 13.65 -8.25 -10.58
N THR A 27 14.84 -8.35 -9.97
CA THR A 27 15.41 -7.29 -9.12
C THR A 27 16.31 -6.30 -9.86
N VAL A 28 16.77 -6.62 -11.08
CA VAL A 28 17.77 -5.79 -11.79
C VAL A 28 17.16 -4.81 -12.81
N ILE A 29 15.90 -5.00 -13.23
CA ILE A 29 15.30 -4.22 -14.31
C ILE A 29 14.46 -3.01 -13.84
N GLY A 30 14.34 -2.78 -12.54
CA GLY A 30 13.51 -1.72 -11.94
C GLY A 30 14.15 -0.34 -11.74
N LEU A 31 15.36 -0.08 -12.22
CA LEU A 31 16.20 1.07 -11.80
C LEU A 31 16.34 2.20 -12.84
N ALA A 32 15.42 2.36 -13.77
CA ALA A 32 15.45 3.51 -14.68
C ALA A 32 14.23 4.43 -14.48
N GLY A 33 14.53 5.67 -14.15
CA GLY A 33 13.62 6.72 -13.73
C GLY A 33 12.29 6.85 -14.48
N VAL A 34 11.25 7.14 -13.73
CA VAL A 34 9.95 7.54 -14.27
C VAL A 34 9.78 9.05 -14.10
N ILE A 35 10.02 9.78 -15.17
CA ILE A 35 9.28 11.01 -15.45
C ILE A 35 8.21 10.56 -16.45
N GLY A 36 7.09 10.03 -15.98
CA GLY A 36 5.96 9.63 -16.79
C GLY A 36 4.83 10.62 -16.60
N GLY A 37 4.53 11.39 -17.63
CA GLY A 37 3.40 12.29 -17.66
C GLY A 37 2.10 11.54 -17.33
N ALA A 38 1.38 12.03 -16.32
CA ALA A 38 0.01 11.64 -16.08
C ALA A 38 -0.81 12.01 -17.33
N GLY A 39 -1.27 11.02 -18.06
CA GLY A 39 -2.31 11.24 -19.06
C GLY A 39 -3.54 11.83 -18.36
N ASP A 40 -3.96 13.00 -18.80
CA ASP A 40 -5.10 13.74 -18.28
C ASP A 40 -6.40 12.93 -18.39
N ALA A 41 -6.72 12.18 -17.34
CA ALA A 41 -8.10 11.78 -17.08
C ALA A 41 -8.75 12.85 -16.22
N SER A 42 -8.81 14.08 -16.73
CA SER A 42 -9.58 15.17 -16.13
C SER A 42 -11.07 14.94 -16.40
N ALA A 43 -11.71 14.10 -15.61
CA ALA A 43 -13.15 14.14 -15.48
C ALA A 43 -13.51 15.40 -14.68
N ARG A 44 -13.62 16.56 -15.34
CA ARG A 44 -14.26 17.76 -14.82
C ARG A 44 -15.73 17.48 -14.66
N ILE A 45 -16.15 17.07 -13.48
CA ILE A 45 -17.54 17.04 -13.11
C ILE A 45 -17.85 18.36 -12.39
N GLY A 46 -18.48 19.29 -13.10
CA GLY A 46 -19.13 20.46 -12.52
C GLY A 46 -20.28 20.00 -11.61
N GLY A 47 -20.07 20.04 -10.31
CA GLY A 47 -21.09 19.78 -9.30
C GLY A 47 -20.65 20.40 -7.99
N THR A 48 -21.56 21.03 -7.27
CA THR A 48 -21.43 21.68 -5.97
C THR A 48 -20.35 21.03 -5.12
N GLN A 49 -19.31 21.78 -4.77
CA GLN A 49 -18.20 21.31 -3.95
C GLN A 49 -18.75 20.70 -2.66
N ILE A 50 -18.69 19.40 -2.56
CA ILE A 50 -19.06 18.68 -1.37
C ILE A 50 -18.04 19.08 -0.31
N GLY A 51 -18.43 19.78 0.70
CA GLY A 51 -17.69 20.19 1.87
C GLY A 51 -16.20 19.83 1.95
N LYS A 52 -15.40 20.29 0.97
CA LYS A 52 -13.92 20.11 1.00
C LYS A 52 -13.35 20.90 2.15
N GLN A 53 -12.57 20.27 2.97
CA GLN A 53 -11.81 20.88 4.06
C GLN A 53 -10.33 20.63 3.82
N GLU A 54 -9.51 21.64 4.04
CA GLU A 54 -8.07 21.52 4.13
C GLU A 54 -7.63 22.01 5.50
N PHE A 55 -6.82 21.24 6.19
CA PHE A 55 -6.32 21.58 7.51
C PHE A 55 -4.99 20.86 7.78
N TRP A 56 -4.33 21.27 8.86
CA TRP A 56 -3.05 20.70 9.28
C TRP A 56 -3.21 19.98 10.60
N VAL A 57 -2.50 18.86 10.73
CA VAL A 57 -2.39 18.12 12.00
C VAL A 57 -0.94 18.11 12.47
N ASN A 58 -0.75 18.01 13.78
CA ASN A 58 0.60 17.95 14.37
C ASN A 58 1.35 16.70 13.87
N GLY A 59 2.60 16.90 13.46
CA GLY A 59 3.43 15.85 12.84
C GLY A 59 4.12 14.92 13.84
N CYS A 60 3.82 14.97 15.15
CA CYS A 60 4.44 14.09 16.14
C CYS A 60 5.98 14.18 16.20
N GLY A 61 6.53 15.38 16.00
CA GLY A 61 7.99 15.60 15.96
C GLY A 61 8.59 15.67 14.55
N MET A 62 7.80 15.46 13.51
CA MET A 62 8.09 15.86 12.13
C MET A 62 7.27 17.12 11.77
N PRO A 63 7.45 17.77 10.61
CA PRO A 63 6.60 18.87 10.17
C PRO A 63 5.11 18.52 10.21
N ASN A 64 4.27 19.53 10.44
CA ASN A 64 2.83 19.35 10.40
C ASN A 64 2.39 18.74 9.06
N VAL A 65 1.39 17.89 9.11
CA VAL A 65 0.86 17.18 7.94
C VAL A 65 -0.39 17.88 7.44
N LYS A 66 -0.40 18.23 6.16
CA LYS A 66 -1.57 18.71 5.45
C LYS A 66 -2.57 17.56 5.30
N VAL A 67 -3.86 17.85 5.48
CA VAL A 67 -4.95 16.90 5.30
C VAL A 67 -5.99 17.53 4.39
N ARG A 68 -6.41 16.78 3.38
CA ARG A 68 -7.61 17.10 2.60
C ARG A 68 -8.71 16.13 2.95
N ALA A 69 -9.89 16.64 3.13
CA ALA A 69 -11.02 15.81 3.55
C ALA A 69 -12.33 16.30 2.93
N TRP A 70 -13.17 15.36 2.56
CA TRP A 70 -14.50 15.62 2.01
C TRP A 70 -15.55 14.93 2.88
N LYS A 71 -16.53 15.71 3.28
CA LYS A 71 -17.61 15.25 4.14
C LYS A 71 -18.96 15.67 3.59
N ARG A 72 -19.95 14.78 3.73
CA ARG A 72 -21.34 15.05 3.42
C ARG A 72 -22.25 14.62 4.59
N PRO A 73 -23.25 15.42 4.99
CA PRO A 73 -24.26 14.97 5.93
C PRO A 73 -24.93 13.68 5.48
N GLY A 74 -25.18 12.77 6.40
CA GLY A 74 -25.80 11.47 6.12
C GLY A 74 -24.83 10.37 5.65
N ASN A 75 -23.56 10.67 5.41
CA ASN A 75 -22.58 9.64 5.11
C ASN A 75 -22.40 8.69 6.32
N TYR A 76 -22.27 7.40 6.01
CA TYR A 76 -22.30 6.33 7.01
C TYR A 76 -20.90 5.80 7.40
N LYS A 77 -19.85 6.23 6.72
CA LYS A 77 -18.46 5.85 7.03
C LYS A 77 -17.48 6.95 6.64
N THR A 78 -16.36 7.00 7.32
CA THR A 78 -15.20 7.78 6.91
C THR A 78 -14.04 6.85 6.61
N ALA A 79 -13.44 7.00 5.43
CA ALA A 79 -12.28 6.28 4.96
C ALA A 79 -11.06 7.21 4.93
N ILE A 80 -9.98 6.80 5.57
CA ILE A 80 -8.65 7.42 5.43
C ILE A 80 -7.95 6.69 4.30
N LEU A 81 -7.49 7.42 3.27
CA LEU A 81 -6.84 6.87 2.09
C LEU A 81 -5.35 7.19 2.11
N LEU A 82 -4.53 6.17 1.98
CA LEU A 82 -3.07 6.27 1.97
C LEU A 82 -2.54 6.07 0.56
N ASP A 83 -1.63 6.94 0.15
CA ASP A 83 -0.90 6.83 -1.11
C ASP A 83 0.13 5.69 -1.08
N GLY A 84 0.76 5.44 -2.21
CA GLY A 84 1.88 4.50 -2.33
C GLY A 84 3.23 5.11 -1.94
N MET A 85 4.29 4.41 -2.31
CA MET A 85 5.68 4.79 -1.99
C MET A 85 6.10 6.15 -2.61
N ARG A 86 5.46 6.55 -3.72
CA ARG A 86 5.70 7.83 -4.41
C ARG A 86 4.67 8.91 -4.05
N ALA A 87 4.17 8.92 -2.81
CA ALA A 87 3.30 9.97 -2.28
C ALA A 87 3.92 11.36 -2.52
N GLN A 88 3.08 12.33 -2.89
CA GLN A 88 3.52 13.70 -3.17
C GLN A 88 3.34 14.59 -1.93
N TYR A 89 4.06 15.74 -1.90
CA TYR A 89 4.00 16.64 -0.75
C TYR A 89 2.84 17.62 -0.78
N ASP A 90 2.24 17.86 -1.95
CA ASP A 90 1.23 18.91 -2.14
C ASP A 90 -0.19 18.37 -2.35
N TYR A 91 -0.32 17.12 -2.77
CA TYR A 91 -1.60 16.48 -3.07
C TYR A 91 -1.54 14.97 -2.83
N SER A 92 -2.68 14.33 -2.71
CA SER A 92 -2.80 12.88 -2.78
C SER A 92 -3.04 12.43 -4.22
N GLY A 93 -2.43 11.33 -4.60
CA GLY A 93 -2.70 10.71 -5.89
C GLY A 93 -4.15 10.22 -6.02
N TRP A 94 -4.82 9.91 -4.95
CA TRP A 94 -6.25 9.59 -4.94
C TRP A 94 -7.10 10.74 -5.46
N GLU A 95 -6.81 11.99 -5.04
CA GLU A 95 -7.56 13.19 -5.46
C GLU A 95 -7.41 13.46 -6.95
N ILE A 96 -6.20 13.27 -7.50
CA ILE A 96 -5.89 13.73 -8.87
C ILE A 96 -5.99 12.65 -9.94
N ASN A 97 -5.79 11.38 -9.58
CA ASN A 97 -5.78 10.28 -10.55
C ASN A 97 -7.05 9.41 -10.50
N THR A 98 -7.99 9.72 -9.60
CA THR A 98 -9.22 8.93 -9.45
C THR A 98 -10.45 9.81 -9.29
N ASN A 99 -11.62 9.19 -9.39
CA ASN A 99 -12.88 9.83 -9.08
C ASN A 99 -13.29 9.68 -7.58
N VAL A 100 -12.33 9.66 -6.68
CA VAL A 100 -12.55 9.36 -5.25
C VAL A 100 -13.61 10.26 -4.60
N GLN A 101 -13.81 11.48 -5.08
CA GLN A 101 -14.84 12.38 -4.58
C GLN A 101 -16.28 11.84 -4.80
N GLU A 102 -16.49 10.96 -5.78
CA GLU A 102 -17.76 10.27 -5.97
C GLU A 102 -18.08 9.30 -4.81
N MET A 103 -17.05 8.81 -4.11
CA MET A 103 -17.25 8.05 -2.88
C MET A 103 -18.02 8.87 -1.84
N VAL A 104 -17.77 10.18 -1.78
CA VAL A 104 -18.46 11.09 -0.84
C VAL A 104 -19.93 11.23 -1.21
N ARG A 105 -20.26 11.35 -2.49
CA ARG A 105 -21.65 11.37 -2.97
C ARG A 105 -22.37 10.06 -2.67
N SER A 106 -21.63 8.96 -2.63
CA SER A 106 -22.17 7.61 -2.46
C SER A 106 -22.16 7.09 -1.01
N GLY A 107 -21.92 7.97 -0.02
CA GLY A 107 -22.11 7.66 1.40
C GLY A 107 -20.85 7.47 2.23
N VAL A 108 -19.65 7.68 1.67
CA VAL A 108 -18.36 7.50 2.39
C VAL A 108 -17.59 8.81 2.40
N ASN A 109 -17.35 9.40 3.57
CA ASN A 109 -16.43 10.53 3.70
C ASN A 109 -15.01 10.07 3.38
N VAL A 110 -14.23 10.93 2.76
CA VAL A 110 -12.84 10.66 2.37
C VAL A 110 -11.90 11.60 3.08
N VAL A 111 -10.78 11.08 3.55
CA VAL A 111 -9.70 11.82 4.22
C VAL A 111 -8.36 11.38 3.64
N GLU A 112 -7.56 12.32 3.21
CA GLU A 112 -6.27 12.11 2.57
C GLU A 112 -5.19 12.89 3.34
N PRO A 113 -4.39 12.23 4.19
CA PRO A 113 -3.18 12.82 4.72
C PRO A 113 -2.14 12.93 3.60
N ILE A 114 -1.60 14.14 3.39
CA ILE A 114 -0.75 14.46 2.25
C ILE A 114 0.73 14.30 2.62
N GLY A 115 1.47 13.60 1.80
CA GLY A 115 2.91 13.41 1.99
C GLY A 115 3.32 11.99 2.34
N GLY A 116 4.57 11.87 2.81
CA GLY A 116 5.12 10.58 3.25
C GLY A 116 5.70 9.71 2.14
N PRO A 117 6.42 10.26 1.13
CA PRO A 117 7.14 9.39 0.19
C PRO A 117 8.07 8.45 0.96
N ALA A 118 8.15 7.20 0.52
CA ALA A 118 8.92 6.12 1.13
C ALA A 118 8.59 5.78 2.60
N SER A 119 7.59 6.43 3.20
CA SER A 119 7.35 6.36 4.66
C SER A 119 6.79 5.02 5.15
N PHE A 120 6.11 4.25 4.30
CA PHE A 120 5.26 3.13 4.71
C PHE A 120 4.26 3.51 5.83
N TYR A 121 4.00 4.81 5.99
CA TYR A 121 3.12 5.38 7.02
C TYR A 121 3.37 4.83 8.43
N THR A 122 4.65 4.55 8.74
CA THR A 122 5.11 4.02 10.03
C THR A 122 5.96 5.04 10.79
N ASN A 123 6.22 4.77 12.07
CA ASN A 123 7.21 5.51 12.82
C ASN A 123 8.61 4.93 12.53
N TRP A 124 9.51 5.77 12.05
CA TRP A 124 10.89 5.38 11.75
C TRP A 124 11.75 5.39 13.01
N ASP A 125 12.81 4.60 13.04
CA ASP A 125 13.78 4.58 14.13
C ASP A 125 14.71 5.80 14.09
N ALA A 126 15.07 6.25 12.87
CA ALA A 126 15.96 7.37 12.63
C ALA A 126 15.55 8.16 11.37
N PRO A 127 16.03 9.39 11.17
CA PRO A 127 15.95 10.06 9.89
C PRO A 127 16.73 9.29 8.82
N SER A 128 16.26 9.36 7.55
CA SER A 128 17.03 8.82 6.44
C SER A 128 18.30 9.64 6.22
N ASN A 129 19.45 9.03 6.43
CA ASN A 129 20.75 9.67 6.23
C ASN A 129 21.23 9.65 4.78
N PHE A 130 20.55 8.94 3.88
CA PHE A 130 20.93 8.89 2.46
C PHE A 130 20.50 10.13 1.70
N ASN A 131 19.44 10.80 2.13
CA ASN A 131 18.90 12.02 1.52
C ASN A 131 18.91 13.23 2.47
N ASN A 132 19.67 13.15 3.57
CA ASN A 132 19.79 14.19 4.59
C ASN A 132 18.43 14.65 5.15
N GLN A 133 17.48 13.72 5.32
CA GLN A 133 16.20 14.06 5.91
C GLN A 133 16.38 14.62 7.32
N PRO A 134 15.86 15.82 7.64
CA PRO A 134 16.16 16.49 8.91
C PRO A 134 15.36 15.98 10.09
N TYR A 135 14.39 15.07 9.88
CA TYR A 135 13.53 14.48 10.90
C TYR A 135 13.24 13.01 10.59
N ARG A 136 12.93 12.23 11.60
CA ARG A 136 12.41 10.89 11.41
C ARG A 136 10.91 10.94 11.11
N TYR A 137 10.42 10.05 10.28
CA TYR A 137 9.00 9.89 10.05
C TYR A 137 8.28 9.35 11.30
N MET A 138 7.11 9.93 11.59
CA MET A 138 6.23 9.56 12.71
C MET A 138 4.79 9.37 12.22
N TRP A 139 4.63 8.74 11.08
CA TRP A 139 3.34 8.65 10.39
C TRP A 139 2.32 7.79 11.13
N ASP A 140 2.72 6.72 11.81
CA ASP A 140 1.79 5.94 12.62
C ASP A 140 1.20 6.82 13.73
N CYS A 141 2.02 7.59 14.45
CA CYS A 141 1.55 8.56 15.43
C CYS A 141 0.60 9.61 14.81
N VAL A 142 0.93 10.13 13.63
CA VAL A 142 0.05 11.10 12.95
C VAL A 142 -1.30 10.47 12.65
N ILE A 143 -1.35 9.32 12.01
CA ILE A 143 -2.61 8.70 11.57
C ILE A 143 -3.46 8.24 12.76
N THR A 144 -2.84 7.59 13.74
CA THR A 144 -3.57 6.94 14.83
C THR A 144 -3.91 7.86 16.00
N ASN A 145 -3.26 9.02 16.11
CA ASN A 145 -3.41 9.94 17.20
C ASN A 145 -3.83 11.35 16.73
N THR A 146 -2.93 12.11 16.10
CA THR A 146 -3.20 13.53 15.83
C THR A 146 -4.28 13.73 14.76
N LEU A 147 -4.27 12.92 13.69
CA LEU A 147 -5.30 12.94 12.65
C LEU A 147 -6.65 12.49 13.20
N VAL A 148 -6.69 11.34 13.88
CA VAL A 148 -7.96 10.80 14.40
C VAL A 148 -8.61 11.78 15.38
N ARG A 149 -7.85 12.39 16.31
CA ARG A 149 -8.39 13.39 17.23
C ARG A 149 -8.96 14.61 16.50
N GLU A 150 -8.27 15.09 15.47
CA GLU A 150 -8.74 16.23 14.69
C GLU A 150 -9.99 15.87 13.87
N LEU A 151 -10.04 14.66 13.31
CA LEU A 151 -11.22 14.16 12.61
C LEU A 151 -12.43 14.00 13.55
N ASP A 152 -12.20 13.56 14.78
CA ASP A 152 -13.25 13.46 15.81
C ASP A 152 -13.82 14.85 16.14
N ARG A 153 -12.94 15.83 16.37
CA ARG A 153 -13.31 17.22 16.63
C ARG A 153 -14.11 17.83 15.45
N ARG A 154 -13.80 17.47 14.22
CA ARG A 154 -14.51 17.91 13.00
C ARG A 154 -15.76 17.08 12.68
N GLY A 155 -16.09 16.09 13.51
CA GLY A 155 -17.29 15.26 13.35
C GLY A 155 -17.20 14.26 12.17
N PHE A 156 -16.00 13.76 11.85
CA PHE A 156 -15.80 12.70 10.86
C PHE A 156 -16.04 11.30 11.41
N ARG A 157 -16.15 11.12 12.72
CA ARG A 157 -16.44 9.83 13.33
C ARG A 157 -17.94 9.52 13.20
N VAL A 158 -18.31 8.91 12.08
CA VAL A 158 -19.70 8.61 11.69
C VAL A 158 -19.97 7.10 11.61
N GLY A 159 -21.24 6.74 11.43
CA GLY A 159 -21.69 5.35 11.31
C GLY A 159 -21.85 4.63 12.64
N ALA A 160 -22.48 3.45 12.59
CA ALA A 160 -22.86 2.68 13.78
C ALA A 160 -21.67 2.22 14.64
N SER A 161 -20.58 1.80 13.98
CA SER A 161 -19.38 1.34 14.70
C SER A 161 -18.56 2.46 15.35
N ARG A 162 -18.81 3.72 14.95
CA ARG A 162 -18.03 4.88 15.41
C ARG A 162 -16.51 4.70 15.22
N LYS A 163 -16.11 3.93 14.20
CA LYS A 163 -14.70 3.68 13.84
C LYS A 163 -14.45 4.03 12.38
N TYR A 164 -13.21 4.30 12.05
CA TYR A 164 -12.77 4.63 10.70
C TYR A 164 -12.52 3.38 9.86
N ALA A 165 -12.64 3.53 8.55
CA ALA A 165 -12.01 2.65 7.59
C ALA A 165 -10.65 3.24 7.19
N ILE A 166 -9.68 2.39 6.90
CA ILE A 166 -8.40 2.80 6.31
C ILE A 166 -8.15 1.95 5.06
N ALA A 167 -7.75 2.59 3.99
CA ALA A 167 -7.40 1.91 2.74
C ALA A 167 -6.14 2.54 2.17
N GLY A 168 -5.36 1.76 1.47
CA GLY A 168 -4.16 2.27 0.82
C GLY A 168 -3.74 1.41 -0.36
N LEU A 169 -2.91 1.98 -1.22
CA LEU A 169 -2.35 1.30 -2.36
C LEU A 169 -0.85 1.04 -2.17
N SER A 170 -0.33 -0.04 -2.78
CA SER A 170 1.09 -0.35 -2.74
C SER A 170 1.62 -0.35 -1.28
N SER A 171 2.66 0.39 -0.93
CA SER A 171 3.16 0.52 0.45
C SER A 171 2.11 1.07 1.43
N GLY A 172 1.18 1.92 0.97
CA GLY A 172 0.03 2.36 1.75
C GLY A 172 -0.96 1.25 2.05
N GLY A 173 -1.08 0.25 1.18
CA GLY A 173 -1.89 -0.95 1.41
C GLY A 173 -1.35 -1.81 2.55
N ASN A 174 -0.03 -2.03 2.57
CA ASN A 174 0.65 -2.64 3.71
C ASN A 174 0.36 -1.87 5.00
N ALA A 175 0.58 -0.54 4.97
CA ALA A 175 0.39 0.32 6.12
C ALA A 175 -1.07 0.27 6.65
N ALA A 176 -2.06 0.30 5.75
CA ALA A 176 -3.47 0.26 6.13
C ALA A 176 -3.81 -0.99 6.94
N LEU A 177 -3.31 -2.16 6.54
CA LEU A 177 -3.52 -3.42 7.26
C LEU A 177 -2.85 -3.39 8.65
N VAL A 178 -1.59 -2.99 8.72
CA VAL A 178 -0.82 -2.98 9.99
C VAL A 178 -1.38 -1.95 10.96
N ILE A 179 -1.61 -0.72 10.51
CA ILE A 179 -2.17 0.36 11.35
C ILE A 179 -3.51 -0.08 11.94
N ALA A 180 -4.41 -0.61 11.12
CA ALA A 180 -5.72 -1.04 11.60
C ALA A 180 -5.65 -2.23 12.55
N ALA A 181 -4.79 -3.22 12.28
CA ALA A 181 -4.59 -4.38 13.13
C ALA A 181 -4.06 -3.99 14.52
N GLN A 182 -3.19 -3.00 14.59
CA GLN A 182 -2.59 -2.51 15.83
C GLN A 182 -3.45 -1.47 16.57
N ASN A 183 -4.41 -0.82 15.88
CA ASN A 183 -5.22 0.27 16.42
C ASN A 183 -6.74 0.01 16.29
N ARG A 184 -7.18 -1.15 16.80
CA ARG A 184 -8.55 -1.65 16.73
C ARG A 184 -9.61 -0.75 17.37
N HIS A 185 -9.20 0.14 18.28
CA HIS A 185 -10.09 1.14 18.89
C HIS A 185 -10.48 2.24 17.91
N ASN A 186 -9.65 2.56 16.93
CA ASN A 186 -9.91 3.56 15.91
C ASN A 186 -10.44 2.97 14.60
N PHE A 187 -10.05 1.73 14.26
CA PHE A 187 -10.32 1.13 12.96
C PHE A 187 -11.10 -0.19 13.09
N ASP A 188 -12.07 -0.39 12.21
CA ASP A 188 -12.83 -1.64 12.08
C ASP A 188 -12.73 -2.26 10.68
N ARG A 189 -12.06 -1.58 9.75
CA ARG A 189 -11.91 -1.99 8.35
C ARG A 189 -10.57 -1.58 7.80
N ALA A 190 -9.94 -2.48 7.05
CA ALA A 190 -8.69 -2.22 6.37
C ALA A 190 -8.71 -2.78 4.95
N ALA A 191 -8.30 -1.97 3.98
CA ALA A 191 -8.18 -2.39 2.58
C ALA A 191 -6.76 -2.20 2.08
N SER A 192 -6.19 -3.25 1.48
CA SER A 192 -4.90 -3.23 0.80
C SER A 192 -5.12 -3.44 -0.69
N LEU A 193 -4.72 -2.46 -1.49
CA LEU A 193 -4.85 -2.45 -2.95
C LEU A 193 -3.44 -2.56 -3.55
N SER A 194 -3.14 -3.68 -4.16
CA SER A 194 -1.79 -4.03 -4.67
C SER A 194 -0.70 -3.83 -3.61
N GLY A 195 -1.01 -4.14 -2.35
CA GLY A 195 -0.11 -3.94 -1.22
C GLY A 195 0.90 -5.06 -1.05
N TYR A 196 2.00 -4.75 -0.35
CA TYR A 196 3.01 -5.72 0.04
C TYR A 196 2.61 -6.39 1.34
N ASN A 197 1.79 -7.46 1.23
CA ASN A 197 1.10 -8.06 2.38
C ASN A 197 1.92 -9.12 3.11
N PHE A 198 3.15 -9.44 2.63
CA PHE A 198 4.09 -10.37 3.23
C PHE A 198 5.52 -9.87 3.11
N LEU A 199 5.93 -8.94 3.96
CA LEU A 199 7.25 -8.28 3.91
C LEU A 199 8.41 -9.21 4.25
N ASN A 200 8.16 -10.25 5.05
CA ASN A 200 9.15 -11.23 5.45
C ASN A 200 9.30 -12.39 4.45
N ALA A 201 8.59 -12.36 3.31
CA ALA A 201 8.82 -13.31 2.23
C ALA A 201 10.28 -13.25 1.74
N PRO A 202 10.86 -14.39 1.33
CA PRO A 202 12.24 -14.42 0.82
C PRO A 202 12.46 -13.39 -0.29
N GLY A 203 13.51 -12.57 -0.15
CA GLY A 203 13.88 -11.54 -1.12
C GLY A 203 13.15 -10.19 -0.97
N MET A 204 12.01 -10.10 -0.27
CA MET A 204 11.23 -8.87 -0.17
C MET A 204 11.97 -7.71 0.49
N ARG A 205 12.70 -7.96 1.58
CA ARG A 205 13.48 -6.90 2.24
C ARG A 205 14.53 -6.29 1.32
N THR A 206 15.15 -7.12 0.47
CA THR A 206 16.10 -6.66 -0.56
C THR A 206 15.38 -5.90 -1.66
N ALA A 207 14.25 -6.40 -2.15
CA ALA A 207 13.46 -5.73 -3.18
C ALA A 207 12.99 -4.33 -2.72
N LEU A 208 12.49 -4.22 -1.49
CA LEU A 208 12.09 -2.94 -0.92
C LEU A 208 13.26 -1.97 -0.73
N ARG A 209 14.43 -2.48 -0.30
CA ARG A 209 15.65 -1.67 -0.19
C ARG A 209 16.02 -1.06 -1.55
N LEU A 210 16.00 -1.86 -2.60
CA LEU A 210 16.27 -1.38 -3.96
C LEU A 210 15.20 -0.37 -4.43
N ALA A 211 13.92 -0.66 -4.21
CA ALA A 211 12.83 0.23 -4.59
C ALA A 211 12.94 1.61 -3.92
N MET A 212 13.38 1.67 -2.67
CA MET A 212 13.54 2.92 -1.93
C MET A 212 14.69 3.80 -2.42
N PHE A 213 15.64 3.25 -3.20
CA PHE A 213 16.66 4.08 -3.86
C PHE A 213 16.10 4.94 -5.00
N ASP A 214 14.91 4.62 -5.53
CA ASP A 214 14.31 5.30 -6.68
C ASP A 214 13.11 6.18 -6.32
N VAL A 215 12.88 6.47 -5.05
CA VAL A 215 11.80 7.36 -4.58
C VAL A 215 12.33 8.75 -4.29
N ASP A 216 11.73 9.80 -4.86
CA ASP A 216 12.13 11.18 -4.59
C ASP A 216 11.72 11.65 -3.18
N PRO A 217 12.57 12.45 -2.50
CA PRO A 217 13.97 12.71 -2.77
C PRO A 217 14.82 11.45 -2.49
N LYS A 218 15.56 11.00 -3.46
CA LYS A 218 16.35 9.76 -3.41
C LYS A 218 17.81 9.98 -3.01
N PRO A 219 18.48 8.92 -2.48
CA PRO A 219 17.93 7.61 -2.06
C PRO A 219 17.35 7.66 -0.65
N TRP A 220 16.51 6.68 -0.30
CA TRP A 220 16.00 6.49 1.06
C TRP A 220 16.68 5.30 1.75
N ASN A 221 17.06 5.47 3.02
CA ASN A 221 17.64 4.39 3.81
C ASN A 221 16.54 3.60 4.55
N ILE A 222 16.22 2.42 4.03
CA ILE A 222 15.20 1.54 4.65
C ILE A 222 15.62 1.05 6.05
N ASP A 223 16.91 0.95 6.35
CA ASP A 223 17.37 0.53 7.68
C ASP A 223 17.13 1.62 8.73
N ALA A 224 16.96 2.88 8.32
CA ALA A 224 16.51 3.95 9.20
C ALA A 224 15.02 3.81 9.57
N MET A 225 14.22 3.05 8.79
CA MET A 225 12.80 2.83 9.04
C MET A 225 12.56 1.79 10.13
N TRP A 226 13.09 0.58 9.95
CA TRP A 226 12.81 -0.56 10.83
C TRP A 226 14.07 -1.29 11.31
N GLY A 227 15.24 -0.69 11.13
CA GLY A 227 16.51 -1.31 11.44
C GLY A 227 16.95 -2.32 10.36
N PRO A 228 18.07 -3.00 10.59
CA PRO A 228 18.63 -3.97 9.65
C PRO A 228 17.67 -5.14 9.39
N PRO A 229 17.93 -5.98 8.37
CA PRO A 229 17.00 -7.05 7.95
C PRO A 229 16.60 -8.06 9.02
N TRP A 230 17.35 -8.18 10.10
CA TRP A 230 17.06 -9.07 11.24
C TRP A 230 16.32 -8.39 12.39
N SER A 231 16.02 -7.08 12.27
CA SER A 231 15.28 -6.36 13.30
C SER A 231 13.86 -6.92 13.49
N PRO A 232 13.38 -7.05 14.73
CA PRO A 232 12.01 -7.51 15.01
C PRO A 232 10.94 -6.56 14.47
N ARG A 233 11.30 -5.31 14.18
CA ARG A 233 10.36 -4.34 13.61
C ARG A 233 9.85 -4.72 12.23
N TRP A 234 10.61 -5.47 11.44
CA TRP A 234 10.14 -6.04 10.18
C TRP A 234 8.93 -6.96 10.39
N PHE A 235 8.97 -7.79 11.42
CA PHE A 235 7.85 -8.68 11.76
C PHE A 235 6.64 -7.90 12.31
N ALA A 236 6.89 -6.89 13.15
CA ALA A 236 5.82 -6.05 13.70
C ALA A 236 5.05 -5.27 12.62
N ASN A 237 5.72 -4.88 11.52
CA ASN A 237 5.15 -4.10 10.43
C ASN A 237 4.77 -4.95 9.20
N ASP A 238 4.76 -6.28 9.33
CA ASP A 238 4.34 -7.20 8.29
C ASP A 238 2.84 -7.56 8.45
N PRO A 239 1.97 -7.27 7.48
CA PRO A 239 0.56 -7.66 7.55
C PRO A 239 0.37 -9.16 7.78
N PHE A 240 1.17 -10.00 7.11
CA PHE A 240 1.12 -11.45 7.25
C PHE A 240 1.31 -11.92 8.71
N MET A 241 2.22 -11.29 9.43
CA MET A 241 2.49 -11.59 10.83
C MET A 241 1.44 -11.02 11.79
N ASN A 242 0.56 -10.13 11.30
CA ASN A 242 -0.49 -9.48 12.09
C ASN A 242 -1.91 -10.01 11.78
N ILE A 243 -2.06 -11.10 11.00
CA ILE A 243 -3.37 -11.65 10.61
C ILE A 243 -4.26 -11.91 11.84
N ASN A 244 -3.72 -12.50 12.90
CA ASN A 244 -4.45 -12.81 14.12
C ASN A 244 -5.04 -11.56 14.80
N ARG A 245 -4.45 -10.39 14.62
CA ARG A 245 -4.96 -9.12 15.16
C ARG A 245 -6.11 -8.55 14.35
N MET A 246 -6.38 -9.09 13.15
CA MET A 246 -7.42 -8.59 12.24
C MET A 246 -8.77 -9.31 12.45
N HIS A 247 -8.87 -10.33 13.31
CA HIS A 247 -10.14 -10.99 13.59
C HIS A 247 -11.21 -10.00 14.08
N GLY A 248 -12.42 -10.12 13.51
CA GLY A 248 -13.53 -9.20 13.77
C GLY A 248 -13.45 -7.86 13.05
N MET A 249 -12.47 -7.67 12.15
CA MET A 249 -12.44 -6.57 11.19
C MET A 249 -12.98 -7.01 9.84
N LYS A 250 -13.48 -6.06 9.05
CA LYS A 250 -13.62 -6.26 7.61
C LYS A 250 -12.28 -6.01 6.95
N VAL A 251 -11.74 -7.01 6.25
CA VAL A 251 -10.46 -6.89 5.52
C VAL A 251 -10.73 -7.11 4.04
N PHE A 252 -10.23 -6.19 3.21
CA PHE A 252 -10.31 -6.27 1.76
C PHE A 252 -8.90 -6.32 1.17
N ILE A 253 -8.67 -7.27 0.27
CA ILE A 253 -7.42 -7.42 -0.48
C ILE A 253 -7.75 -7.36 -1.97
N GLY A 254 -7.22 -6.36 -2.65
CA GLY A 254 -7.33 -6.21 -4.11
C GLY A 254 -5.96 -6.25 -4.77
N SER A 255 -5.85 -6.85 -5.96
CA SER A 255 -4.65 -6.80 -6.80
C SER A 255 -4.98 -7.08 -8.26
N GLY A 256 -4.27 -6.44 -9.17
CA GLY A 256 -4.10 -6.94 -10.53
C GLY A 256 -3.22 -8.19 -10.53
N ASN A 257 -3.16 -8.88 -11.66
CA ASN A 257 -2.31 -10.06 -11.83
C ASN A 257 -1.03 -9.78 -12.64
N GLY A 258 -0.79 -8.51 -12.99
CA GLY A 258 0.33 -8.08 -13.82
C GLY A 258 0.12 -8.21 -15.32
N LEU A 259 -0.97 -8.84 -15.77
CA LEU A 259 -1.34 -8.86 -17.18
C LEU A 259 -1.99 -7.52 -17.58
N PHE A 260 -1.81 -7.12 -18.82
CA PHE A 260 -2.43 -5.92 -19.36
C PHE A 260 -3.96 -6.02 -19.29
N GLY A 261 -4.58 -4.93 -18.88
CA GLY A 261 -6.01 -4.75 -18.78
C GLY A 261 -6.45 -3.41 -19.39
N GLN A 262 -7.64 -2.97 -19.04
CA GLN A 262 -8.34 -1.85 -19.70
C GLN A 262 -7.63 -0.48 -19.58
N TYR A 263 -6.74 -0.29 -18.63
CA TYR A 263 -6.04 0.99 -18.43
C TYR A 263 -4.61 0.99 -18.97
N ASN A 264 -4.17 -0.09 -19.61
CA ASN A 264 -2.88 -0.14 -20.29
C ASN A 264 -3.01 0.33 -21.72
N SER A 265 -2.03 1.06 -22.23
CA SER A 265 -2.03 1.61 -23.60
C SER A 265 -0.70 1.38 -24.29
N LEU A 266 -0.72 1.26 -25.62
CA LEU A 266 0.46 1.04 -26.44
C LEU A 266 1.58 2.09 -26.25
N PRO A 267 1.29 3.40 -26.10
CA PRO A 267 2.33 4.41 -25.88
C PRO A 267 3.17 4.18 -24.61
N ASN A 268 2.59 3.54 -23.60
CA ASN A 268 3.23 3.31 -22.31
C ASN A 268 3.66 1.85 -22.09
N VAL A 269 3.63 1.03 -23.16
CA VAL A 269 3.81 -0.44 -23.07
C VAL A 269 5.09 -0.85 -22.32
N PHE A 270 6.20 -0.15 -22.52
CA PHE A 270 7.45 -0.48 -21.86
C PHE A 270 7.42 -0.19 -20.36
N ASP A 271 6.92 0.97 -19.96
CA ASP A 271 6.77 1.32 -18.54
C ASP A 271 5.74 0.41 -17.86
N ASP A 272 4.62 0.15 -18.49
CA ASP A 272 3.59 -0.74 -18.00
C ASP A 272 4.11 -2.18 -17.87
N LEU A 273 4.89 -2.68 -18.82
CA LEU A 273 5.42 -4.04 -18.82
C LEU A 273 6.54 -4.20 -17.80
N PHE A 274 7.54 -3.32 -17.82
CA PHE A 274 8.75 -3.50 -17.01
C PHE A 274 8.57 -3.05 -15.56
N LYS A 275 7.76 -2.02 -15.31
CA LYS A 275 7.53 -1.46 -13.97
C LYS A 275 6.17 -1.87 -13.40
N GLY A 276 5.10 -1.57 -14.13
CA GLY A 276 3.74 -1.81 -13.70
C GLY A 276 3.42 -3.30 -13.52
N SER A 277 3.72 -4.13 -14.52
CA SER A 277 3.45 -5.57 -14.46
C SER A 277 4.29 -6.28 -13.42
N THR A 278 5.61 -5.99 -13.35
CA THR A 278 6.52 -6.66 -12.41
C THR A 278 6.14 -6.37 -10.96
N LEU A 279 5.85 -5.11 -10.63
CA LEU A 279 5.40 -4.73 -9.28
C LEU A 279 4.05 -5.36 -8.95
N GLU A 280 3.14 -5.44 -9.92
CA GLU A 280 1.83 -6.02 -9.68
C GLU A 280 1.86 -7.54 -9.53
N VAL A 281 2.66 -8.26 -10.30
CA VAL A 281 2.89 -9.71 -10.10
C VAL A 281 3.42 -9.98 -8.69
N LEU A 282 4.33 -9.13 -8.20
CA LEU A 282 4.84 -9.24 -6.83
C LEU A 282 3.73 -9.01 -5.80
N ALA A 283 2.95 -7.94 -5.96
CA ALA A 283 1.82 -7.62 -5.09
C ALA A 283 0.75 -8.74 -5.11
N PHE A 284 0.41 -9.25 -6.29
CA PHE A 284 -0.52 -10.36 -6.48
C PHE A 284 -0.07 -11.63 -5.76
N THR A 285 1.20 -12.01 -5.93
CA THR A 285 1.77 -13.19 -5.26
C THR A 285 1.67 -13.06 -3.75
N GLN A 286 1.95 -11.88 -3.21
CA GLN A 286 1.83 -11.63 -1.77
C GLN A 286 0.38 -11.55 -1.30
N ALA A 287 -0.52 -11.01 -2.12
CA ALA A 287 -1.95 -11.01 -1.83
C ALA A 287 -2.48 -12.46 -1.72
N LYS A 288 -2.06 -13.34 -2.63
CA LYS A 288 -2.43 -14.78 -2.60
C LYS A 288 -1.82 -15.52 -1.41
N ALA A 289 -0.58 -15.23 -1.03
CA ALA A 289 0.03 -15.79 0.17
C ALA A 289 -0.70 -15.34 1.45
N PHE A 290 -1.04 -14.05 1.53
CA PHE A 290 -1.81 -13.50 2.65
C PHE A 290 -3.21 -14.12 2.71
N GLU A 291 -3.92 -14.26 1.58
CA GLU A 291 -5.24 -14.89 1.50
C GLU A 291 -5.20 -16.34 2.02
N ALA A 292 -4.21 -17.13 1.59
CA ALA A 292 -4.04 -18.49 2.03
C ALA A 292 -3.80 -18.58 3.55
N ALA A 293 -2.93 -17.72 4.09
CA ALA A 293 -2.66 -17.68 5.53
C ALA A 293 -3.87 -17.20 6.34
N ALA A 294 -4.60 -16.21 5.83
CA ALA A 294 -5.83 -15.74 6.45
C ALA A 294 -6.91 -16.84 6.52
N LEU A 295 -7.06 -17.59 5.43
CA LEU A 295 -7.98 -18.73 5.40
C LEU A 295 -7.63 -19.79 6.47
N VAL A 296 -6.36 -20.16 6.56
CA VAL A 296 -5.86 -21.12 7.56
C VAL A 296 -6.10 -20.62 8.99
N GLN A 297 -5.96 -19.31 9.21
CA GLN A 297 -6.20 -18.68 10.51
C GLN A 297 -7.68 -18.34 10.77
N GLY A 298 -8.60 -18.64 9.85
CA GLY A 298 -10.03 -18.36 10.00
C GLY A 298 -10.40 -16.88 9.92
N LEU A 299 -9.57 -16.03 9.29
CA LEU A 299 -9.89 -14.63 9.04
C LEU A 299 -10.67 -14.51 7.72
N PRO A 300 -11.95 -14.10 7.75
CA PRO A 300 -12.70 -13.88 6.52
C PRO A 300 -12.19 -12.66 5.77
N LEU A 301 -11.93 -12.83 4.47
CA LEU A 301 -11.48 -11.76 3.58
C LEU A 301 -12.53 -11.45 2.50
N MET A 302 -12.57 -10.20 2.11
CA MET A 302 -13.13 -9.78 0.83
C MET A 302 -11.97 -9.63 -0.15
N THR A 303 -11.98 -10.39 -1.25
CA THR A 303 -10.90 -10.34 -2.25
C THR A 303 -11.41 -9.89 -3.60
N TYR A 304 -10.57 -9.21 -4.37
CA TYR A 304 -10.80 -8.84 -5.77
C TYR A 304 -9.51 -8.92 -6.57
N TYR A 305 -9.53 -9.73 -7.60
CA TYR A 305 -8.42 -9.91 -8.52
C TYR A 305 -8.88 -9.73 -9.95
N SER A 306 -8.09 -9.03 -10.76
CA SER A 306 -8.39 -8.75 -12.16
C SER A 306 -7.12 -8.75 -13.02
N ASN A 307 -7.26 -8.75 -14.33
CA ASN A 307 -6.14 -8.32 -15.16
C ASN A 307 -5.86 -6.84 -14.86
N GLY A 308 -4.59 -6.50 -14.73
CA GLY A 308 -4.18 -5.15 -14.44
C GLY A 308 -2.74 -5.07 -13.96
N THR A 309 -2.15 -3.89 -14.15
CA THR A 309 -0.80 -3.52 -13.73
C THR A 309 -0.84 -2.58 -12.51
N HIS A 310 0.31 -2.16 -12.01
CA HIS A 310 0.44 -1.30 -10.82
C HIS A 310 0.10 0.16 -11.16
N ALA A 311 -1.20 0.46 -11.41
CA ALA A 311 -1.65 1.75 -11.91
C ALA A 311 -2.99 2.23 -11.31
N TRP A 312 -3.20 3.56 -11.32
CA TRP A 312 -4.29 4.26 -10.65
C TRP A 312 -5.69 3.79 -11.06
N GLY A 313 -5.93 3.52 -12.34
CA GLY A 313 -7.22 3.07 -12.82
C GLY A 313 -7.67 1.75 -12.15
N TYR A 314 -6.74 0.81 -11.97
CA TYR A 314 -7.04 -0.46 -11.29
C TYR A 314 -7.28 -0.28 -9.80
N TRP A 315 -6.56 0.62 -9.12
CA TRP A 315 -6.80 0.92 -7.71
C TRP A 315 -8.14 1.61 -7.49
N GLN A 316 -8.55 2.48 -8.40
CA GLN A 316 -9.90 3.03 -8.42
C GLN A 316 -10.95 1.92 -8.50
N ASP A 317 -10.82 0.99 -9.44
CA ASP A 317 -11.74 -0.13 -9.60
C ASP A 317 -11.80 -1.03 -8.36
N MET A 318 -10.65 -1.33 -7.76
CA MET A 318 -10.56 -2.09 -6.51
C MET A 318 -11.30 -1.39 -5.38
N LEU A 319 -11.12 -0.07 -5.21
CA LEU A 319 -11.80 0.71 -4.18
C LEU A 319 -13.32 0.74 -4.38
N TRP A 320 -13.78 0.89 -5.64
CA TRP A 320 -15.20 0.82 -5.99
C TRP A 320 -15.77 -0.59 -5.81
N ASN A 321 -15.02 -1.63 -6.14
CA ASN A 321 -15.43 -3.02 -5.89
C ASN A 321 -15.65 -3.25 -4.39
N ALA A 322 -14.70 -2.84 -3.55
CA ALA A 322 -14.85 -2.91 -2.10
C ALA A 322 -16.12 -2.17 -1.63
N LYS A 323 -16.33 -0.95 -2.08
CA LYS A 323 -17.50 -0.14 -1.73
C LYS A 323 -18.80 -0.81 -2.14
N ASN A 324 -18.91 -1.27 -3.39
CA ASN A 324 -20.13 -1.83 -3.95
C ASN A 324 -20.52 -3.16 -3.29
N ARG A 325 -19.53 -3.91 -2.80
CA ARG A 325 -19.72 -5.15 -2.02
C ARG A 325 -19.97 -4.90 -0.53
N GLY A 326 -20.15 -3.65 -0.11
CA GLY A 326 -20.51 -3.31 1.27
C GLY A 326 -19.34 -3.27 2.27
N PHE A 327 -18.10 -3.15 1.78
CA PHE A 327 -16.94 -3.05 2.67
C PHE A 327 -17.04 -1.89 3.67
N PHE A 328 -17.58 -0.75 3.25
CA PHE A 328 -17.71 0.44 4.10
C PHE A 328 -19.00 0.48 4.95
N ARG A 329 -19.90 -0.48 4.80
CA ARG A 329 -21.18 -0.58 5.56
C ARG A 329 -21.06 -1.37 6.85
#